data_1c3394b0fa6a60be30951a472a75d5ad
#
_entry.id   1c3394b0fa6a60be30951a472a75d5ad
#
_cell.length_a   1.000
_cell.length_b   1.000
_cell.length_c   1.000
_cell.angle_alpha   90.00
_cell.angle_beta   90.00
_cell.angle_gamma   90.00
#
_symmetry.space_group_name_H-M   'P 1'
#
loop_
_entity.id
_entity.type
_entity.pdbx_description
1 polymer ?
#
loop_
_entity_poly.entity_id
_entity_poly.type
_entity_poly.pdbx_seq_one_letter_code
_entity_poly.pdbx_strand_id
1 'polypeptide(L)'
;DDKIISMYARGMTTRDIQGHLEEIYGVEVSPTLISQVTDAITDEVKLWQNRPLDEVYPIIYLDAIRIKVRHNGQVINKAVYLAIAINMNGIKEVLGMWAAETEGAKFWLQVVTELKNRGVKDIFIACVDGLKGFPEAIETVFPNTQVQLCIVHMVRHSLNYVSWKQRKEVAEDLKSIYQASTIEQAESNLEVFAAKWDATHPTISRSW
;
A
#
# COMPACT_ATOMS: atom_id res chain seq x y z
N ASP A 1 -15.89 19.18 17.65
CA ASP A 1 -14.66 18.37 17.48
C ASP A 1 -14.59 17.74 16.09
N ASP A 2 -15.68 17.12 15.57
CA ASP A 2 -15.71 16.40 14.27
C ASP A 2 -15.26 17.25 13.08
N LYS A 3 -15.58 18.55 13.07
CA LYS A 3 -15.14 19.48 12.01
C LYS A 3 -13.63 19.71 12.05
N ILE A 4 -13.04 19.85 13.23
CA ILE A 4 -11.59 19.99 13.41
C ILE A 4 -10.89 18.73 12.93
N ILE A 5 -11.39 17.56 13.34
CA ILE A 5 -10.90 16.25 12.94
C ILE A 5 -10.96 16.10 11.41
N SER A 6 -12.10 16.43 10.79
CA SER A 6 -12.29 16.35 9.34
C SER A 6 -11.33 17.25 8.57
N MET A 7 -11.07 18.46 9.03
CA MET A 7 -10.12 19.40 8.41
C MET A 7 -8.68 18.92 8.59
N TYR A 8 -8.34 18.43 9.78
CA TYR A 8 -7.01 17.88 10.06
C TYR A 8 -6.71 16.63 9.21
N ALA A 9 -7.68 15.73 9.07
CA ALA A 9 -7.59 14.55 8.22
C ALA A 9 -7.39 14.87 6.72
N ARG A 10 -7.80 16.07 6.30
CA ARG A 10 -7.56 16.59 4.93
C ARG A 10 -6.19 17.27 4.78
N GLY A 11 -5.35 17.24 5.82
CA GLY A 11 -3.99 17.78 5.80
C GLY A 11 -3.88 19.26 6.14
N MET A 12 -4.93 19.89 6.65
CA MET A 12 -4.85 21.29 7.13
C MET A 12 -3.99 21.38 8.39
N THR A 13 -3.15 22.40 8.47
CA THR A 13 -2.39 22.68 9.69
C THR A 13 -3.29 23.27 10.77
N THR A 14 -2.83 23.26 12.03
CA THR A 14 -3.58 23.86 13.14
C THR A 14 -3.91 25.35 12.90
N ARG A 15 -3.00 26.09 12.23
CA ARG A 15 -3.22 27.50 11.87
C ARG A 15 -4.25 27.65 10.74
N ASP A 16 -4.22 26.78 9.75
CA ASP A 16 -5.20 26.78 8.65
C ASP A 16 -6.60 26.48 9.19
N ILE A 17 -6.70 25.52 10.12
CA ILE A 17 -7.97 25.18 10.78
C ILE A 17 -8.50 26.36 11.59
N GLN A 18 -7.62 27.04 12.35
CA GLN A 18 -7.98 28.22 13.11
C GLN A 18 -8.55 29.32 12.20
N GLY A 19 -7.80 29.69 11.16
CA GLY A 19 -8.24 30.72 10.21
C GLY A 19 -9.54 30.36 9.52
N HIS A 20 -9.72 29.10 9.12
CA HIS A 20 -10.92 28.62 8.45
C HIS A 20 -12.17 28.66 9.38
N LEU A 21 -12.01 28.29 10.65
CA LEU A 21 -13.11 28.36 11.63
C LEU A 21 -13.50 29.79 11.94
N GLU A 22 -12.54 30.70 12.05
CA GLU A 22 -12.78 32.13 12.27
C GLU A 22 -13.51 32.76 11.06
N GLU A 23 -13.02 32.48 9.83
CA GLU A 23 -13.59 33.04 8.60
C GLU A 23 -15.03 32.57 8.32
N ILE A 24 -15.32 31.26 8.51
CA ILE A 24 -16.60 30.68 8.12
C ILE A 24 -17.63 30.71 9.25
N TYR A 25 -17.17 30.49 10.48
CA TYR A 25 -18.07 30.34 11.63
C TYR A 25 -17.99 31.50 12.62
N GLY A 26 -17.06 32.44 12.43
CA GLY A 26 -16.81 33.52 13.38
C GLY A 26 -16.36 33.03 14.77
N VAL A 27 -15.77 31.83 14.85
CA VAL A 27 -15.36 31.21 16.11
C VAL A 27 -13.85 31.21 16.20
N GLU A 28 -13.35 31.89 17.24
CA GLU A 28 -11.92 31.89 17.57
C GLU A 28 -11.57 30.59 18.34
N VAL A 29 -10.74 29.75 17.73
CA VAL A 29 -10.28 28.47 18.32
C VAL A 29 -8.77 28.52 18.49
N SER A 30 -8.27 28.22 19.69
CA SER A 30 -6.83 28.22 19.91
C SER A 30 -6.13 27.02 19.23
N PRO A 31 -4.88 27.19 18.75
CA PRO A 31 -4.09 26.07 18.23
C PRO A 31 -3.92 24.93 19.23
N THR A 32 -3.90 25.26 20.53
CA THR A 32 -3.82 24.27 21.63
C THR A 32 -5.07 23.40 21.70
N LEU A 33 -6.27 23.99 21.55
CA LEU A 33 -7.51 23.21 21.52
C LEU A 33 -7.56 22.28 20.29
N ILE A 34 -7.11 22.76 19.13
CA ILE A 34 -7.04 21.94 17.93
C ILE A 34 -6.12 20.74 18.14
N SER A 35 -4.93 20.97 18.77
CA SER A 35 -4.01 19.88 19.09
C SER A 35 -4.63 18.89 20.09
N GLN A 36 -5.30 19.36 21.13
CA GLN A 36 -5.98 18.48 22.10
C GLN A 36 -7.06 17.61 21.44
N VAL A 37 -7.86 18.18 20.55
CA VAL A 37 -8.90 17.43 19.80
C VAL A 37 -8.27 16.38 18.89
N THR A 38 -7.15 16.70 18.21
CA THR A 38 -6.46 15.75 17.34
C THR A 38 -5.70 14.67 18.12
N ASP A 39 -5.17 15.01 19.30
CA ASP A 39 -4.50 14.04 20.18
C ASP A 39 -5.49 13.03 20.78
N ALA A 40 -6.73 13.46 21.07
CA ALA A 40 -7.77 12.57 21.58
C ALA A 40 -8.12 11.41 20.63
N ILE A 41 -7.94 11.60 19.30
CA ILE A 41 -8.17 10.54 18.32
C ILE A 41 -7.11 9.44 18.40
N THR A 42 -5.95 9.74 18.96
CA THR A 42 -4.84 8.77 19.00
C THR A 42 -5.24 7.45 19.66
N ASP A 43 -6.05 7.52 20.72
CA ASP A 43 -6.50 6.32 21.40
C ASP A 43 -7.56 5.54 20.60
N GLU A 44 -8.44 6.22 19.88
CA GLU A 44 -9.37 5.58 18.94
C GLU A 44 -8.62 4.89 17.80
N VAL A 45 -7.58 5.54 17.26
CA VAL A 45 -6.71 4.94 16.23
C VAL A 45 -6.01 3.70 16.76
N LYS A 46 -5.51 3.73 18.01
CA LYS A 46 -4.90 2.55 18.64
C LYS A 46 -5.92 1.42 18.82
N LEU A 47 -7.14 1.72 19.28
CA LEU A 47 -8.22 0.72 19.41
C LEU A 47 -8.57 0.13 18.05
N TRP A 48 -8.73 0.97 17.02
CA TRP A 48 -8.97 0.52 15.66
C TRP A 48 -7.84 -0.36 15.13
N GLN A 49 -6.58 0.03 15.32
CA GLN A 49 -5.40 -0.71 14.87
C GLN A 49 -5.33 -2.11 15.54
N ASN A 50 -5.73 -2.22 16.80
CA ASN A 50 -5.66 -3.47 17.58
C ASN A 50 -6.98 -4.25 17.59
N ARG A 51 -8.00 -3.83 16.85
CA ARG A 51 -9.28 -4.53 16.82
C ARG A 51 -9.15 -5.96 16.33
N PRO A 52 -9.98 -6.89 16.81
CA PRO A 52 -10.09 -8.22 16.22
C PRO A 52 -10.42 -8.14 14.72
N LEU A 53 -9.91 -9.10 13.96
CA LEU A 53 -10.12 -9.23 12.53
C LEU A 53 -10.93 -10.48 12.24
N ASP A 54 -11.49 -10.57 11.04
CA ASP A 54 -12.16 -11.77 10.56
C ASP A 54 -11.16 -12.93 10.44
N GLU A 55 -11.64 -14.14 10.58
CA GLU A 55 -10.79 -15.33 10.53
C GLU A 55 -10.24 -15.62 9.14
N VAL A 56 -10.96 -15.24 8.08
CA VAL A 56 -10.61 -15.54 6.69
C VAL A 56 -10.74 -14.32 5.80
N TYR A 57 -9.69 -14.08 5.01
CA TYR A 57 -9.68 -13.07 3.95
C TYR A 57 -9.34 -13.70 2.59
N PRO A 58 -10.24 -13.64 1.60
CA PRO A 58 -9.95 -14.11 0.25
C PRO A 58 -8.74 -13.43 -0.39
N ILE A 59 -8.63 -12.12 -0.24
CA ILE A 59 -7.52 -11.35 -0.82
C ILE A 59 -7.02 -10.32 0.18
N ILE A 60 -5.69 -10.24 0.33
CA ILE A 60 -5.02 -9.17 1.06
C ILE A 60 -4.02 -8.46 0.15
N TYR A 61 -3.95 -7.14 0.24
CA TYR A 61 -2.95 -6.29 -0.41
C TYR A 61 -2.02 -5.72 0.65
N LEU A 62 -0.74 -5.94 0.50
CA LEU A 62 0.30 -5.42 1.37
C LEU A 62 1.20 -4.49 0.56
N ASP A 63 1.19 -3.22 0.88
CA ASP A 63 1.86 -2.16 0.12
C ASP A 63 2.36 -1.05 1.03
N ALA A 64 3.28 -0.24 0.56
CA ALA A 64 3.80 0.91 1.27
C ALA A 64 3.63 2.20 0.46
N ILE A 65 3.13 3.23 1.12
CA ILE A 65 3.10 4.58 0.57
C ILE A 65 4.18 5.44 1.23
N ARG A 66 4.84 6.28 0.46
CA ARG A 66 5.83 7.24 0.97
C ARG A 66 5.17 8.60 1.14
N ILE A 67 5.21 9.11 2.37
CA ILE A 67 4.68 10.43 2.71
C ILE A 67 5.80 11.34 3.21
N LYS A 68 5.64 12.64 2.97
CA LYS A 68 6.53 13.65 3.53
C LYS A 68 6.00 14.06 4.91
N VAL A 69 6.81 13.89 5.93
CA VAL A 69 6.48 14.30 7.30
C VAL A 69 7.52 15.29 7.81
N ARG A 70 7.08 16.27 8.59
CA ARG A 70 7.99 17.17 9.28
C ARG A 70 8.42 16.50 10.60
N HIS A 71 9.72 16.30 10.77
CA HIS A 71 10.31 15.72 11.97
C HIS A 71 11.51 16.57 12.39
N ASN A 72 11.54 17.05 13.63
CA ASN A 72 12.62 17.90 14.16
C ASN A 72 12.98 19.09 13.23
N GLY A 73 11.96 19.77 12.69
CA GLY A 73 12.15 20.93 11.81
C GLY A 73 12.54 20.62 10.37
N GLN A 74 12.81 19.36 10.04
CA GLN A 74 13.16 18.90 8.69
C GLN A 74 12.01 18.11 8.05
N VAL A 75 11.91 18.16 6.72
CA VAL A 75 10.97 17.33 5.96
C VAL A 75 11.67 16.05 5.57
N ILE A 76 11.21 14.92 6.11
CA ILE A 76 11.70 13.58 5.79
C ILE A 76 10.64 12.76 5.05
N ASN A 77 11.09 11.82 4.22
CA ASN A 77 10.19 10.82 3.63
C ASN A 77 10.03 9.67 4.64
N LYS A 78 8.78 9.34 4.98
CA LYS A 78 8.46 8.20 5.85
C LYS A 78 7.60 7.21 5.09
N ALA A 79 7.87 5.92 5.23
CA ALA A 79 7.03 4.88 4.68
C ALA A 79 5.88 4.58 5.64
N VAL A 80 4.67 4.53 5.12
CA VAL A 80 3.47 4.03 5.80
C VAL A 80 3.05 2.77 5.08
N TYR A 81 3.06 1.68 5.79
CA TYR A 81 2.70 0.35 5.32
C TYR A 81 1.22 0.12 5.57
N LEU A 82 0.56 -0.45 4.60
CA LEU A 82 -0.88 -0.69 4.58
C LEU A 82 -1.16 -2.16 4.36
N ALA A 83 -2.06 -2.72 5.16
CA ALA A 83 -2.73 -3.96 4.87
C ALA A 83 -4.18 -3.66 4.53
N ILE A 84 -4.58 -3.95 3.29
CA ILE A 84 -5.94 -3.79 2.80
C ILE A 84 -6.44 -5.17 2.40
N ALA A 85 -7.64 -5.55 2.83
CA ALA A 85 -8.23 -6.84 2.48
C ALA A 85 -9.59 -6.70 1.80
N ILE A 86 -9.97 -7.76 1.12
CA ILE A 86 -11.35 -8.00 0.70
C ILE A 86 -11.87 -9.12 1.60
N ASN A 87 -12.93 -8.85 2.36
CA ASN A 87 -13.53 -9.84 3.23
C ASN A 87 -14.47 -10.80 2.47
N MET A 88 -15.02 -11.79 3.17
CA MET A 88 -15.91 -12.81 2.58
C MET A 88 -17.19 -12.23 1.95
N ASN A 89 -17.57 -11.01 2.30
CA ASN A 89 -18.71 -10.29 1.71
C ASN A 89 -18.32 -9.44 0.47
N GLY A 90 -17.05 -9.49 0.02
CA GLY A 90 -16.54 -8.69 -1.08
C GLY A 90 -16.27 -7.22 -0.72
N ILE A 91 -16.30 -6.87 0.57
CA ILE A 91 -16.08 -5.51 1.04
C ILE A 91 -14.59 -5.30 1.27
N LYS A 92 -14.08 -4.18 0.72
CA LYS A 92 -12.69 -3.74 0.95
C LYS A 92 -12.59 -3.03 2.29
N GLU A 93 -11.63 -3.46 3.11
CA GLU A 93 -11.34 -2.85 4.40
C GLU A 93 -9.83 -2.67 4.64
N VAL A 94 -9.48 -1.68 5.44
CA VAL A 94 -8.10 -1.47 5.89
C VAL A 94 -7.91 -2.24 7.20
N LEU A 95 -7.01 -3.23 7.19
CA LEU A 95 -6.73 -4.06 8.36
C LEU A 95 -5.79 -3.37 9.35
N GLY A 96 -4.88 -2.55 8.84
CA GLY A 96 -3.95 -1.80 9.69
C GLY A 96 -3.01 -0.91 8.88
N MET A 97 -2.34 -0.02 9.62
CA MET A 97 -1.32 0.90 9.10
C MET A 97 -0.12 0.92 10.06
N TRP A 98 1.08 0.85 9.52
CA TRP A 98 2.31 0.88 10.30
C TRP A 98 3.28 1.89 9.71
N ALA A 99 3.98 2.62 10.56
CA ALA A 99 5.03 3.53 10.15
C ALA A 99 6.38 2.96 10.58
N ALA A 100 7.27 2.75 9.64
CA ALA A 100 8.64 2.30 9.92
C ALA A 100 9.66 3.10 9.12
N GLU A 101 10.90 3.15 9.62
CA GLU A 101 11.99 3.84 8.94
C GLU A 101 12.63 2.98 7.85
N THR A 102 12.60 1.67 8.02
CA THR A 102 13.20 0.71 7.10
C THR A 102 12.19 -0.32 6.63
N GLU A 103 12.13 -0.53 5.33
CA GLU A 103 11.39 -1.60 4.69
C GLU A 103 12.25 -2.86 4.60
N GLY A 104 11.66 -4.01 4.94
CA GLY A 104 12.35 -5.28 4.82
C GLY A 104 11.47 -6.47 5.19
N ALA A 105 11.88 -7.67 4.79
CA ALA A 105 11.16 -8.91 5.05
C ALA A 105 10.85 -9.12 6.54
N LYS A 106 11.78 -8.73 7.44
CA LYS A 106 11.56 -8.81 8.89
C LYS A 106 10.41 -7.95 9.37
N PHE A 107 10.25 -6.75 8.81
CA PHE A 107 9.14 -5.86 9.14
C PHE A 107 7.80 -6.48 8.68
N TRP A 108 7.77 -6.98 7.45
CA TRP A 108 6.57 -7.63 6.93
C TRP A 108 6.21 -8.90 7.70
N LEU A 109 7.20 -9.67 8.16
CA LEU A 109 6.95 -10.80 9.06
C LEU A 109 6.26 -10.34 10.36
N GLN A 110 6.64 -9.19 10.93
CA GLN A 110 5.95 -8.63 12.09
C GLN A 110 4.51 -8.24 11.76
N VAL A 111 4.28 -7.58 10.63
CA VAL A 111 2.93 -7.18 10.18
C VAL A 111 2.02 -8.40 10.01
N VAL A 112 2.44 -9.42 9.27
CA VAL A 112 1.61 -10.62 9.06
C VAL A 112 1.40 -11.43 10.33
N THR A 113 2.39 -11.44 11.25
CA THR A 113 2.23 -12.05 12.57
C THR A 113 1.21 -11.28 13.42
N GLU A 114 1.22 -9.95 13.37
CA GLU A 114 0.20 -9.14 14.05
C GLU A 114 -1.20 -9.42 13.52
N LEU A 115 -1.39 -9.54 12.19
CA LEU A 115 -2.68 -9.92 11.62
C LEU A 115 -3.16 -11.27 12.16
N LYS A 116 -2.28 -12.27 12.26
CA LYS A 116 -2.57 -13.57 12.85
C LYS A 116 -2.98 -13.46 14.33
N ASN A 117 -2.24 -12.67 15.12
CA ASN A 117 -2.54 -12.45 16.53
C ASN A 117 -3.88 -11.73 16.75
N ARG A 118 -4.33 -10.93 15.77
CA ARG A 118 -5.63 -10.26 15.78
C ARG A 118 -6.78 -11.11 15.28
N GLY A 119 -6.54 -12.38 14.95
CA GLY A 119 -7.60 -13.36 14.66
C GLY A 119 -7.59 -13.95 13.25
N VAL A 120 -6.79 -13.44 12.32
CA VAL A 120 -6.71 -13.99 10.96
C VAL A 120 -6.14 -15.40 11.00
N LYS A 121 -6.89 -16.37 10.50
CA LYS A 121 -6.48 -17.79 10.45
C LYS A 121 -6.03 -18.20 9.05
N ASP A 122 -6.66 -17.63 8.00
CA ASP A 122 -6.36 -18.00 6.62
C ASP A 122 -6.48 -16.79 5.67
N ILE A 123 -5.62 -16.77 4.65
CA ILE A 123 -5.60 -15.82 3.56
C ILE A 123 -5.42 -16.63 2.26
N PHE A 124 -6.33 -16.50 1.28
CA PHE A 124 -6.18 -17.27 0.05
C PHE A 124 -5.13 -16.67 -0.87
N ILE A 125 -5.18 -15.34 -1.10
CA ILE A 125 -4.25 -14.65 -2.00
C ILE A 125 -3.67 -13.43 -1.28
N ALA A 126 -2.34 -13.31 -1.26
CA ALA A 126 -1.64 -12.12 -0.80
C ALA A 126 -0.97 -11.42 -1.99
N CYS A 127 -1.41 -10.21 -2.30
CA CYS A 127 -0.83 -9.36 -3.33
C CYS A 127 0.25 -8.47 -2.71
N VAL A 128 1.49 -8.63 -3.18
CA VAL A 128 2.67 -7.93 -2.63
C VAL A 128 3.50 -7.30 -3.75
N ASP A 129 4.36 -6.35 -3.39
CA ASP A 129 5.42 -5.92 -4.29
C ASP A 129 6.52 -6.99 -4.42
N GLY A 130 7.46 -6.80 -5.32
CA GLY A 130 8.57 -7.74 -5.56
C GLY A 130 9.71 -7.65 -4.54
N LEU A 131 9.45 -7.22 -3.29
CA LEU A 131 10.48 -7.14 -2.25
C LEU A 131 10.99 -8.54 -1.89
N LYS A 132 12.32 -8.72 -1.95
CA LYS A 132 12.97 -10.00 -1.64
C LYS A 132 12.69 -10.42 -0.18
N GLY A 133 12.29 -11.67 0.01
CA GLY A 133 11.98 -12.25 1.32
C GLY A 133 10.56 -11.96 1.82
N PHE A 134 9.76 -11.24 1.05
CA PHE A 134 8.37 -10.97 1.41
C PHE A 134 7.46 -12.21 1.25
N PRO A 135 7.52 -12.97 0.13
CA PRO A 135 6.80 -14.22 0.01
C PRO A 135 7.09 -15.19 1.16
N GLU A 136 8.37 -15.38 1.49
CA GLU A 136 8.81 -16.27 2.56
C GLU A 136 8.29 -15.83 3.95
N ALA A 137 8.18 -14.52 4.17
CA ALA A 137 7.61 -13.97 5.41
C ALA A 137 6.11 -14.32 5.54
N ILE A 138 5.36 -14.27 4.42
CA ILE A 138 3.94 -14.63 4.39
C ILE A 138 3.77 -16.14 4.58
N GLU A 139 4.49 -16.95 3.84
CA GLU A 139 4.44 -18.41 3.90
C GLU A 139 4.78 -18.95 5.30
N THR A 140 5.68 -18.27 6.02
CA THR A 140 6.03 -18.64 7.41
C THR A 140 4.82 -18.54 8.35
N VAL A 141 3.93 -17.58 8.16
CA VAL A 141 2.79 -17.31 9.05
C VAL A 141 1.50 -17.93 8.50
N PHE A 142 1.33 -17.89 7.19
CA PHE A 142 0.17 -18.38 6.44
C PHE A 142 0.64 -19.31 5.30
N PRO A 143 0.96 -20.58 5.60
CA PRO A 143 1.62 -21.49 4.66
C PRO A 143 0.76 -21.89 3.45
N ASN A 144 -0.54 -21.71 3.51
CA ASN A 144 -1.47 -22.04 2.42
C ASN A 144 -1.78 -20.84 1.52
N THR A 145 -1.26 -19.65 1.84
CA THR A 145 -1.51 -18.43 1.07
C THR A 145 -0.78 -18.47 -0.27
N GLN A 146 -1.49 -18.22 -1.35
CA GLN A 146 -0.86 -17.94 -2.64
C GLN A 146 -0.34 -16.52 -2.69
N VAL A 147 0.95 -16.35 -2.88
CA VAL A 147 1.57 -15.02 -3.03
C VAL A 147 1.54 -14.62 -4.49
N GLN A 148 0.88 -13.49 -4.76
CA GLN A 148 0.78 -12.89 -6.09
C GLN A 148 1.59 -11.59 -6.14
N LEU A 149 2.54 -11.50 -7.07
CA LEU A 149 3.25 -10.25 -7.31
C LEU A 149 2.31 -9.20 -7.91
N CYS A 150 2.40 -7.98 -7.41
CA CYS A 150 1.58 -6.86 -7.87
C CYS A 150 1.95 -6.45 -9.29
N ILE A 151 1.07 -6.70 -10.25
CA ILE A 151 1.27 -6.36 -11.67
C ILE A 151 1.55 -4.86 -11.85
N VAL A 152 0.91 -3.99 -11.09
CA VAL A 152 1.16 -2.53 -11.16
C VAL A 152 2.61 -2.21 -10.82
N HIS A 153 3.18 -2.84 -9.79
CA HIS A 153 4.60 -2.69 -9.43
C HIS A 153 5.52 -3.31 -10.49
N MET A 154 5.19 -4.48 -11.03
CA MET A 154 5.95 -5.12 -12.10
C MET A 154 6.02 -4.23 -13.35
N VAL A 155 4.89 -3.68 -13.79
CA VAL A 155 4.84 -2.73 -14.92
C VAL A 155 5.67 -1.48 -14.63
N ARG A 156 5.47 -0.84 -13.46
CA ARG A 156 6.25 0.36 -13.08
C ARG A 156 7.75 0.08 -13.03
N HIS A 157 8.14 -1.04 -12.46
CA HIS A 157 9.54 -1.45 -12.40
C HIS A 157 10.12 -1.66 -13.80
N SER A 158 9.41 -2.37 -14.67
CA SER A 158 9.80 -2.59 -16.07
C SER A 158 10.00 -1.27 -16.81
N LEU A 159 9.11 -0.30 -16.63
CA LEU A 159 9.19 1.01 -17.28
C LEU A 159 10.34 1.90 -16.77
N ASN A 160 10.96 1.57 -15.64
CA ASN A 160 12.17 2.28 -15.18
C ASN A 160 13.39 2.02 -16.07
N TYR A 161 13.41 0.89 -16.79
CA TYR A 161 14.48 0.55 -17.76
C TYR A 161 14.23 1.15 -19.14
N VAL A 162 13.08 1.81 -19.35
CA VAL A 162 12.65 2.26 -20.67
C VAL A 162 12.70 3.77 -20.79
N SER A 163 13.24 4.27 -21.93
CA SER A 163 13.23 5.70 -22.26
C SER A 163 11.81 6.25 -22.30
N TRP A 164 11.62 7.53 -21.96
CA TRP A 164 10.31 8.19 -21.96
C TRP A 164 9.53 7.98 -23.27
N LYS A 165 10.23 8.04 -24.42
CA LYS A 165 9.61 7.90 -25.74
C LYS A 165 8.97 6.52 -26.00
N GLN A 166 9.53 5.48 -25.41
CA GLN A 166 9.11 4.08 -25.61
C GLN A 166 8.16 3.56 -24.53
N ARG A 167 8.02 4.29 -23.40
CA ARG A 167 7.24 3.80 -22.25
C ARG A 167 5.80 3.43 -22.60
N LYS A 168 5.14 4.22 -23.44
CA LYS A 168 3.75 3.94 -23.83
C LYS A 168 3.65 2.62 -24.57
N GLU A 169 4.50 2.41 -25.56
CA GLU A 169 4.51 1.20 -26.39
C GLU A 169 4.86 -0.04 -25.56
N VAL A 170 5.91 0.02 -24.74
CA VAL A 170 6.28 -1.07 -23.83
C VAL A 170 5.15 -1.39 -22.85
N ALA A 171 4.46 -0.39 -22.32
CA ALA A 171 3.34 -0.60 -21.39
C ALA A 171 2.14 -1.28 -22.10
N GLU A 172 1.86 -0.93 -23.36
CA GLU A 172 0.82 -1.57 -24.17
C GLU A 172 1.17 -3.02 -24.47
N ASP A 173 2.42 -3.32 -24.82
CA ASP A 173 2.88 -4.67 -25.06
C ASP A 173 2.86 -5.53 -23.79
N LEU A 174 3.30 -5.00 -22.63
CA LEU A 174 3.18 -5.68 -21.34
C LEU A 174 1.73 -5.95 -20.98
N LYS A 175 0.82 -5.04 -21.33
CA LYS A 175 -0.60 -5.21 -21.08
C LYS A 175 -1.17 -6.46 -21.74
N SER A 176 -0.70 -6.80 -22.92
CA SER A 176 -1.14 -8.01 -23.63
C SER A 176 -0.82 -9.30 -22.85
N ILE A 177 0.26 -9.30 -22.06
CA ILE A 177 0.69 -10.43 -21.24
C ILE A 177 -0.27 -10.62 -20.05
N TYR A 178 -0.42 -9.59 -19.21
CA TYR A 178 -1.21 -9.74 -17.97
C TYR A 178 -2.74 -9.65 -18.16
N GLN A 179 -3.21 -9.30 -19.35
CA GLN A 179 -4.62 -9.37 -19.72
C GLN A 179 -4.96 -10.58 -20.60
N ALA A 180 -4.02 -11.49 -20.83
CA ALA A 180 -4.28 -12.72 -21.55
C ALA A 180 -5.34 -13.56 -20.81
N SER A 181 -6.19 -14.23 -21.59
CA SER A 181 -7.30 -15.03 -21.04
C SER A 181 -6.86 -16.39 -20.53
N THR A 182 -5.69 -16.89 -21.00
CA THR A 182 -5.11 -18.18 -20.60
C THR A 182 -3.61 -18.03 -20.36
N ILE A 183 -3.02 -19.01 -19.66
CA ILE A 183 -1.58 -19.06 -19.40
C ILE A 183 -0.80 -19.19 -20.73
N GLU A 184 -1.25 -20.06 -21.63
CA GLU A 184 -0.61 -20.30 -22.93
C GLU A 184 -0.59 -19.01 -23.77
N GLN A 185 -1.67 -18.23 -23.70
CA GLN A 185 -1.72 -16.94 -24.38
C GLN A 185 -0.78 -15.93 -23.73
N ALA A 186 -0.66 -15.92 -22.39
CA ALA A 186 0.27 -15.04 -21.69
C ALA A 186 1.72 -15.37 -22.04
N GLU A 187 2.09 -16.66 -22.07
CA GLU A 187 3.42 -17.15 -22.46
C GLU A 187 3.75 -16.76 -23.89
N SER A 188 2.83 -17.00 -24.84
CA SER A 188 2.99 -16.60 -26.24
C SER A 188 3.18 -15.09 -26.39
N ASN A 189 2.41 -14.28 -25.65
CA ASN A 189 2.55 -12.82 -25.68
C ASN A 189 3.88 -12.37 -25.07
N LEU A 190 4.38 -13.08 -24.06
CA LEU A 190 5.72 -12.82 -23.48
C LEU A 190 6.84 -13.14 -24.49
N GLU A 191 6.73 -14.21 -25.28
CA GLU A 191 7.69 -14.52 -26.35
C GLU A 191 7.68 -13.42 -27.43
N VAL A 192 6.51 -12.94 -27.84
CA VAL A 192 6.38 -11.81 -28.78
C VAL A 192 7.02 -10.54 -28.21
N PHE A 193 6.78 -10.26 -26.91
CA PHE A 193 7.40 -9.16 -26.22
C PHE A 193 8.94 -9.29 -26.22
N ALA A 194 9.46 -10.46 -25.87
CA ALA A 194 10.90 -10.73 -25.84
C ALA A 194 11.54 -10.55 -27.22
N ALA A 195 10.93 -11.10 -28.28
CA ALA A 195 11.41 -10.94 -29.66
C ALA A 195 11.50 -9.46 -30.08
N LYS A 196 10.59 -8.61 -29.61
CA LYS A 196 10.55 -7.18 -29.93
C LYS A 196 11.54 -6.35 -29.10
N TRP A 197 11.69 -6.63 -27.82
CA TRP A 197 12.33 -5.74 -26.86
C TRP A 197 13.67 -6.23 -26.27
N ASP A 198 13.99 -7.51 -26.32
CA ASP A 198 15.19 -8.06 -25.65
C ASP A 198 16.49 -7.53 -26.23
N ALA A 199 16.52 -7.12 -27.49
CA ALA A 199 17.70 -6.47 -28.07
C ALA A 199 18.07 -5.15 -27.36
N THR A 200 17.07 -4.46 -26.77
CA THR A 200 17.26 -3.15 -26.11
C THR A 200 16.99 -3.20 -24.60
N HIS A 201 16.10 -4.08 -24.15
CA HIS A 201 15.62 -4.16 -22.75
C HIS A 201 15.53 -5.61 -22.25
N PRO A 202 16.64 -6.41 -22.27
CA PRO A 202 16.60 -7.85 -22.01
C PRO A 202 16.23 -8.22 -20.56
N THR A 203 16.25 -7.27 -19.65
CA THR A 203 15.87 -7.47 -18.25
C THR A 203 14.37 -7.55 -18.02
N ILE A 204 13.56 -6.97 -18.91
CA ILE A 204 12.12 -6.90 -18.70
C ILE A 204 11.48 -8.27 -18.88
N SER A 205 11.67 -8.91 -20.03
CA SER A 205 11.07 -10.23 -20.31
C SER A 205 11.45 -11.30 -19.28
N ARG A 206 12.68 -11.24 -18.76
CA ARG A 206 13.17 -12.18 -17.73
C ARG A 206 12.51 -12.03 -16.36
N SER A 207 11.88 -10.88 -16.11
CA SER A 207 11.20 -10.60 -14.83
C SER A 207 9.70 -10.89 -14.88
N TRP A 208 9.18 -11.23 -16.05
CA TRP A 208 7.78 -11.58 -16.30
C TRP A 208 7.59 -13.06 -16.48
#